data_69ff81f5b3cda7379c52b30d1a17145d
#
_entry.id   69ff81f5b3cda7379c52b30d1a17145d
#
_cell.length_a   1.000
_cell.length_b   1.000
_cell.length_c   1.000
_cell.angle_alpha   90.00
_cell.angle_beta   90.00
_cell.angle_gamma   90.00
#
_symmetry.space_group_name_H-M   'P 1'
#
loop_
_entity.id
_entity.type
_entity.pdbx_description
1 polymer ?
#
loop_
_entity_poly.entity_id
_entity_poly.type
_entity_poly.pdbx_seq_one_letter_code
_entity_poly.pdbx_strand_id
1 'polypeptide(L)'
;MTMQYDVKGSHLSGTGLMVSGRVRLKNLIYLGTGTAGSIDVFDTTTAPVSATYARSGYTVTVTKTAHGLTTGQTVGITYAAASNVSATAGNYVVTVLTADTFSVTDLNTGTIASSTNCIYSTGKWLTSYNTGTAVQPFQAIFSGEGILAQTGIYVVVTNISFQTIQYG
;
A
#
# COMPACT_ATOMS: atom_id res chain seq x y z
N MET A 1 -36.42 1.35 14.91
CA MET A 1 -34.93 1.26 15.00
C MET A 1 -34.40 1.85 13.70
N THR A 2 -33.99 3.11 13.70
CA THR A 2 -33.40 3.79 12.54
C THR A 2 -31.97 3.30 12.39
N MET A 3 -31.67 2.51 11.36
CA MET A 3 -30.29 2.22 10.99
C MET A 3 -29.66 3.51 10.47
N GLN A 4 -28.87 4.15 11.30
CA GLN A 4 -28.06 5.31 10.92
C GLN A 4 -26.85 4.78 10.14
N TYR A 5 -26.93 4.83 8.82
CA TYR A 5 -25.78 4.59 7.96
C TYR A 5 -24.93 5.87 7.94
N ASP A 6 -24.01 5.97 8.89
CA ASP A 6 -23.06 7.07 8.96
C ASP A 6 -21.87 6.77 8.01
N VAL A 7 -22.15 6.86 6.70
CA VAL A 7 -21.11 6.77 5.68
C VAL A 7 -20.50 8.15 5.51
N LYS A 8 -19.22 8.26 5.88
CA LYS A 8 -18.41 9.46 5.71
C LYS A 8 -17.57 9.35 4.44
N GLY A 9 -17.18 10.49 3.90
CA GLY A 9 -16.29 10.57 2.75
C GLY A 9 -15.05 11.41 3.06
N SER A 10 -13.92 11.04 2.48
CA SER A 10 -12.70 11.84 2.46
C SER A 10 -12.14 11.87 1.05
N HIS A 11 -11.60 13.01 0.65
CA HIS A 11 -11.07 13.26 -0.68
C HIS A 11 -9.67 13.86 -0.62
N LEU A 12 -8.79 13.39 -1.51
CA LEU A 12 -7.47 13.96 -1.74
C LEU A 12 -7.13 13.97 -3.24
N SER A 13 -6.28 14.89 -3.64
CA SER A 13 -5.70 14.95 -5.00
C SER A 13 -4.28 14.39 -5.09
N GLY A 14 -3.78 13.73 -4.06
CA GLY A 14 -2.43 13.18 -4.00
C GLY A 14 -2.24 12.21 -2.84
N THR A 15 -1.02 11.77 -2.62
CA THR A 15 -0.65 10.92 -1.48
C THR A 15 -0.94 11.61 -0.15
N GLY A 16 -1.56 10.91 0.79
CA GLY A 16 -1.83 11.48 2.10
C GLY A 16 -2.70 10.64 3.03
N LEU A 17 -2.86 11.14 4.25
CA LEU A 17 -3.77 10.59 5.25
C LEU A 17 -5.21 10.99 4.90
N MET A 18 -6.05 10.02 4.65
CA MET A 18 -7.47 10.23 4.33
C MET A 18 -8.34 10.31 5.58
N VAL A 19 -8.06 9.48 6.57
CA VAL A 19 -8.79 9.47 7.83
C VAL A 19 -7.91 8.87 8.93
N SER A 20 -8.00 9.42 10.15
CA SER A 20 -7.38 8.89 11.35
C SER A 20 -8.41 8.16 12.22
N GLY A 21 -7.95 7.18 12.98
CA GLY A 21 -8.77 6.38 13.87
C GLY A 21 -9.29 5.09 13.24
N ARG A 22 -9.96 4.30 14.05
CA ARG A 22 -10.52 3.01 13.64
C ARG A 22 -11.73 3.22 12.74
N VAL A 23 -11.64 2.76 11.50
CA VAL A 23 -12.69 2.91 10.47
C VAL A 23 -12.77 1.68 9.58
N ARG A 24 -13.87 1.55 8.84
CA ARG A 24 -14.04 0.53 7.80
C ARG A 24 -14.10 1.19 6.43
N LEU A 25 -13.15 0.87 5.57
CA LEU A 25 -13.16 1.28 4.17
C LEU A 25 -14.27 0.53 3.43
N LYS A 26 -15.25 1.27 2.95
CA LYS A 26 -16.43 0.73 2.25
C LYS A 26 -16.31 0.85 0.74
N ASN A 27 -15.70 1.93 0.28
CA ASN A 27 -15.58 2.23 -1.13
C ASN A 27 -14.34 3.08 -1.39
N LEU A 28 -13.71 2.84 -2.53
CA LEU A 28 -12.60 3.62 -3.04
C LEU A 28 -12.91 4.02 -4.48
N ILE A 29 -12.93 5.32 -4.74
CA ILE A 29 -13.13 5.88 -6.07
C ILE A 29 -11.85 6.62 -6.44
N TYR A 30 -11.33 6.43 -7.65
CA TYR A 30 -10.18 7.18 -8.13
C TYR A 30 -10.23 7.40 -9.65
N LEU A 31 -9.49 8.39 -10.11
CA LEU A 31 -9.33 8.74 -11.52
C LEU A 31 -7.85 8.74 -11.89
N GLY A 32 -7.49 7.94 -12.88
CA GLY A 32 -6.14 7.94 -13.48
C GLY A 32 -5.88 9.18 -14.34
N THR A 33 -4.61 9.48 -14.55
CA THR A 33 -4.16 10.63 -15.37
C THR A 33 -3.97 10.30 -16.86
N GLY A 34 -4.21 9.05 -17.28
CA GLY A 34 -3.87 8.57 -18.63
C GLY A 34 -2.48 7.94 -18.74
N THR A 35 -1.70 7.99 -17.67
CA THR A 35 -0.44 7.25 -17.51
C THR A 35 -0.66 6.13 -16.51
N ALA A 36 -0.01 4.98 -16.73
CA ALA A 36 -0.08 3.86 -15.81
C ALA A 36 0.28 4.30 -14.38
N GLY A 37 -0.59 4.02 -13.45
CA GLY A 37 -0.48 4.46 -12.07
C GLY A 37 -0.98 3.42 -11.09
N SER A 38 -0.86 3.73 -9.81
CA SER A 38 -1.32 2.87 -8.71
C SER A 38 -1.93 3.69 -7.59
N ILE A 39 -2.76 3.02 -6.82
CA ILE A 39 -3.22 3.46 -5.50
C ILE A 39 -2.97 2.35 -4.50
N ASP A 40 -2.18 2.63 -3.48
CA ASP A 40 -1.82 1.72 -2.40
C ASP A 40 -2.42 2.23 -1.09
N VAL A 41 -3.12 1.39 -0.37
CA VAL A 41 -3.86 1.73 0.84
C VAL A 41 -3.24 1.04 2.05
N PHE A 42 -2.90 1.80 3.06
CA PHE A 42 -2.28 1.33 4.30
C PHE A 42 -3.12 1.70 5.54
N ASP A 43 -3.14 0.81 6.52
CA ASP A 43 -3.65 1.07 7.87
C ASP A 43 -2.56 1.74 8.70
N THR A 44 -2.45 3.04 8.58
CA THR A 44 -1.47 3.86 9.29
C THR A 44 -1.89 5.33 9.28
N THR A 45 -1.41 6.09 10.25
CA THR A 45 -1.47 7.56 10.24
C THR A 45 -0.14 8.20 9.85
N THR A 46 0.93 7.40 9.80
CA THR A 46 2.28 7.86 9.42
C THR A 46 2.51 7.59 7.94
N ALA A 47 3.16 8.53 7.26
CA ALA A 47 3.51 8.37 5.84
C ALA A 47 4.34 7.11 5.60
N PRO A 48 3.94 6.22 4.68
CA PRO A 48 4.77 5.11 4.22
C PRO A 48 6.11 5.60 3.64
N VAL A 49 7.11 4.76 3.73
CA VAL A 49 8.50 5.10 3.42
C VAL A 49 8.90 4.52 2.07
N SER A 50 9.46 5.38 1.20
CA SER A 50 10.04 4.94 -0.07
C SER A 50 11.39 4.25 0.16
N ALA A 51 11.60 3.13 -0.52
CA ALA A 51 12.79 2.31 -0.45
C ALA A 51 13.06 1.66 -1.81
N THR A 52 14.12 0.87 -1.90
CA THR A 52 14.40 0.03 -3.06
C THR A 52 14.49 -1.42 -2.65
N TYR A 53 14.27 -2.34 -3.58
CA TYR A 53 14.38 -3.78 -3.33
C TYR A 53 15.11 -4.51 -4.44
N ALA A 54 15.74 -5.60 -4.08
CA ALA A 54 16.25 -6.65 -4.95
C ALA A 54 15.62 -7.97 -4.52
N ARG A 55 15.64 -8.97 -5.40
CA ARG A 55 15.01 -10.26 -5.15
C ARG A 55 15.86 -11.40 -5.65
N SER A 56 15.99 -12.45 -4.85
CA SER A 56 16.61 -13.73 -5.23
C SER A 56 15.75 -14.87 -4.68
N GLY A 57 15.10 -15.61 -5.58
CA GLY A 57 14.15 -16.64 -5.20
C GLY A 57 12.97 -16.05 -4.43
N TYR A 58 12.69 -16.57 -3.26
CA TYR A 58 11.65 -16.11 -2.35
C TYR A 58 12.11 -14.94 -1.45
N THR A 59 13.41 -14.66 -1.40
CA THR A 59 13.96 -13.61 -0.53
C THR A 59 13.93 -12.28 -1.24
N VAL A 60 13.24 -11.32 -0.64
CA VAL A 60 13.22 -9.91 -1.05
C VAL A 60 14.05 -9.13 -0.06
N THR A 61 15.11 -8.49 -0.53
CA THR A 61 15.96 -7.61 0.28
C THR A 61 15.59 -6.16 0.00
N VAL A 62 15.16 -5.45 1.02
CA VAL A 62 14.79 -4.04 0.95
C VAL A 62 15.94 -3.21 1.50
N THR A 63 16.28 -2.13 0.78
CA THR A 63 17.33 -1.19 1.15
C THR A 63 16.72 0.18 1.45
N LYS A 64 16.96 0.65 2.66
CA LYS A 64 16.57 1.97 3.15
C LYS A 64 17.51 2.41 4.28
N THR A 65 18.25 3.48 4.07
CA THR A 65 19.17 4.04 5.08
C THR A 65 18.43 4.31 6.39
N ALA A 66 18.99 3.79 7.48
CA ALA A 66 18.50 3.96 8.84
C ALA A 66 17.01 3.62 8.98
N HIS A 67 16.58 2.45 8.49
CA HIS A 67 15.16 2.06 8.45
C HIS A 67 14.52 1.90 9.84
N GLY A 68 15.27 1.73 10.91
CA GLY A 68 14.79 1.68 12.30
C GLY A 68 13.90 0.48 12.65
N LEU A 69 13.79 -0.52 11.77
CA LEU A 69 12.99 -1.71 12.02
C LEU A 69 13.75 -2.72 12.90
N THR A 70 13.00 -3.61 13.54
CA THR A 70 13.53 -4.73 14.32
C THR A 70 13.08 -6.06 13.71
N THR A 71 13.91 -7.09 13.82
CA THR A 71 13.55 -8.46 13.41
C THR A 71 12.32 -8.94 14.16
N GLY A 72 11.36 -9.53 13.42
CA GLY A 72 10.07 -9.96 13.92
C GLY A 72 8.96 -8.90 13.79
N GLN A 73 9.28 -7.65 13.48
CA GLN A 73 8.28 -6.61 13.22
C GLN A 73 7.53 -6.91 11.91
N THR A 74 6.23 -6.64 11.88
CA THR A 74 5.43 -6.74 10.66
C THR A 74 5.38 -5.39 9.96
N VAL A 75 5.55 -5.41 8.62
CA VAL A 75 5.42 -4.24 7.75
C VAL A 75 4.50 -4.55 6.58
N GLY A 76 3.71 -3.57 6.15
CA GLY A 76 3.01 -3.61 4.87
C GLY A 76 3.94 -3.12 3.77
N ILE A 77 4.07 -3.86 2.66
CA ILE A 77 4.96 -3.47 1.55
C ILE A 77 4.20 -3.56 0.23
N THR A 78 4.44 -2.58 -0.65
CA THR A 78 4.07 -2.60 -2.05
C THR A 78 5.29 -2.43 -2.94
N TYR A 79 5.29 -3.03 -4.10
CA TYR A 79 6.44 -3.09 -4.99
C TYR A 79 6.09 -2.48 -6.35
N ALA A 80 6.98 -1.64 -6.87
CA ALA A 80 6.88 -1.19 -8.25
C ALA A 80 7.07 -2.39 -9.20
N ALA A 81 6.35 -2.37 -10.31
CA ALA A 81 6.45 -3.42 -11.30
C ALA A 81 7.87 -3.53 -11.87
N ALA A 82 8.40 -4.74 -11.87
CA ALA A 82 9.69 -5.11 -12.46
C ALA A 82 9.46 -6.31 -13.38
N SER A 83 8.90 -6.08 -14.57
CA SER A 83 8.47 -7.15 -15.48
C SER A 83 7.60 -8.21 -14.76
N ASN A 84 7.75 -9.48 -15.09
CA ASN A 84 6.91 -10.57 -14.54
C ASN A 84 7.43 -11.17 -13.23
N VAL A 85 8.43 -10.56 -12.60
CA VAL A 85 9.12 -11.10 -11.41
C VAL A 85 9.04 -10.19 -10.17
N SER A 86 8.17 -9.15 -10.23
CA SER A 86 7.92 -8.28 -9.08
C SER A 86 7.54 -9.10 -7.84
N ALA A 87 7.98 -8.64 -6.68
CA ALA A 87 7.50 -9.20 -5.42
C ALA A 87 6.01 -8.87 -5.21
N THR A 88 5.34 -9.67 -4.40
CA THR A 88 3.89 -9.54 -4.15
C THR A 88 3.65 -8.52 -3.04
N ALA A 89 2.72 -7.59 -3.26
CA ALA A 89 2.30 -6.67 -2.19
C ALA A 89 1.65 -7.46 -1.03
N GLY A 90 1.94 -7.07 0.21
CA GLY A 90 1.43 -7.80 1.37
C GLY A 90 1.97 -7.31 2.70
N ASN A 91 1.62 -8.06 3.74
CA ASN A 91 2.11 -7.86 5.09
C ASN A 91 3.16 -8.93 5.42
N TYR A 92 4.36 -8.52 5.78
CA TYR A 92 5.51 -9.38 5.92
C TYR A 92 6.19 -9.21 7.27
N VAL A 93 6.74 -10.30 7.80
CA VAL A 93 7.62 -10.27 8.97
C VAL A 93 9.04 -9.96 8.51
N VAL A 94 9.66 -8.99 9.14
CA VAL A 94 10.99 -8.47 8.82
C VAL A 94 12.08 -9.30 9.47
N THR A 95 13.15 -9.59 8.71
CA THR A 95 14.45 -10.00 9.24
C THR A 95 15.45 -8.89 8.94
N VAL A 96 15.94 -8.21 9.97
CA VAL A 96 16.95 -7.15 9.83
C VAL A 96 18.30 -7.76 9.51
N LEU A 97 18.94 -7.30 8.45
CA LEU A 97 20.28 -7.73 8.01
C LEU A 97 21.34 -6.72 8.46
N THR A 98 21.09 -5.44 8.25
CA THR A 98 21.97 -4.33 8.68
C THR A 98 21.09 -3.15 9.12
N ALA A 99 21.69 -2.03 9.54
CA ALA A 99 20.95 -0.79 9.83
C ALA A 99 20.21 -0.22 8.60
N ASP A 100 20.65 -0.59 7.39
CA ASP A 100 20.16 -0.06 6.13
C ASP A 100 19.42 -1.08 5.27
N THR A 101 19.42 -2.36 5.69
CA THR A 101 18.81 -3.45 4.90
C THR A 101 18.04 -4.43 5.78
N PHE A 102 16.91 -4.87 5.26
CA PHE A 102 16.12 -5.96 5.85
C PHE A 102 15.61 -6.88 4.75
N SER A 103 15.25 -8.09 5.10
CA SER A 103 14.63 -9.03 4.19
C SER A 103 13.24 -9.46 4.64
N VAL A 104 12.45 -9.86 3.65
CA VAL A 104 11.16 -10.53 3.84
C VAL A 104 11.09 -11.74 2.90
N THR A 105 10.21 -12.69 3.21
CA THR A 105 9.97 -13.87 2.37
C THR A 105 8.68 -13.70 1.59
N ASP A 106 8.76 -13.66 0.26
CA ASP A 106 7.62 -13.60 -0.63
C ASP A 106 7.05 -15.00 -0.88
N LEU A 107 5.78 -15.06 -1.28
CA LEU A 107 5.09 -16.30 -1.64
C LEU A 107 5.51 -16.83 -3.02
N ASN A 108 5.94 -15.94 -3.90
CA ASN A 108 6.36 -16.26 -5.26
C ASN A 108 7.88 -16.18 -5.39
N THR A 109 8.45 -16.91 -6.34
CA THR A 109 9.88 -16.87 -6.65
C THR A 109 10.16 -15.95 -7.83
N GLY A 110 11.36 -15.37 -7.87
CA GLY A 110 11.82 -14.53 -8.98
C GLY A 110 13.22 -13.97 -8.71
N THR A 111 13.79 -13.32 -9.71
CA THR A 111 15.11 -12.68 -9.59
C THR A 111 15.05 -11.26 -10.12
N ILE A 112 15.46 -10.30 -9.30
CA ILE A 112 15.65 -8.89 -9.64
C ILE A 112 17.03 -8.50 -9.12
N ALA A 113 18.00 -8.41 -10.03
CA ALA A 113 19.39 -8.13 -9.68
C ALA A 113 19.67 -6.65 -9.39
N SER A 114 18.89 -5.76 -9.97
CA SER A 114 19.02 -4.31 -9.78
C SER A 114 17.94 -3.77 -8.83
N SER A 115 18.27 -2.70 -8.10
CA SER A 115 17.32 -2.05 -7.20
C SER A 115 16.09 -1.52 -7.94
N THR A 116 14.91 -1.92 -7.52
CA THR A 116 13.61 -1.45 -8.00
C THR A 116 12.87 -0.79 -6.84
N ASN A 117 12.00 0.17 -7.13
CA ASN A 117 11.31 0.92 -6.10
C ASN A 117 10.28 0.06 -5.34
N CYS A 118 10.18 0.27 -4.05
CA CYS A 118 9.11 -0.23 -3.20
C CYS A 118 8.72 0.83 -2.16
N ILE A 119 7.57 0.61 -1.53
CA ILE A 119 7.08 1.45 -0.44
C ILE A 119 6.72 0.52 0.71
N TYR A 120 7.15 0.84 1.93
CA TYR A 120 6.76 0.08 3.11
C TYR A 120 6.20 0.99 4.21
N SER A 121 5.41 0.40 5.09
CA SER A 121 4.84 1.03 6.27
C SER A 121 4.96 0.10 7.47
N THR A 122 5.16 0.65 8.65
CA THR A 122 5.01 -0.09 9.92
C THR A 122 3.55 -0.40 10.26
N GLY A 123 2.60 0.21 9.52
CA GLY A 123 1.21 -0.19 9.49
C GLY A 123 0.96 -1.32 8.48
N LYS A 124 -0.28 -1.82 8.43
CA LYS A 124 -0.64 -2.90 7.51
C LYS A 124 -0.93 -2.38 6.11
N TRP A 125 -0.48 -3.09 5.10
CA TRP A 125 -1.04 -2.96 3.76
C TRP A 125 -2.47 -3.54 3.75
N LEU A 126 -3.42 -2.81 3.17
CA LEU A 126 -4.83 -3.19 3.08
C LEU A 126 -5.21 -3.67 1.68
N THR A 127 -4.87 -2.89 0.67
CA THR A 127 -5.17 -3.21 -0.73
C THR A 127 -4.37 -2.30 -1.68
N SER A 128 -4.27 -2.71 -2.95
CA SER A 128 -3.68 -1.93 -4.04
C SER A 128 -4.45 -2.12 -5.33
N TYR A 129 -4.48 -1.08 -6.16
CA TYR A 129 -5.06 -1.12 -7.50
C TYR A 129 -4.14 -0.42 -8.50
N ASN A 130 -4.04 -0.98 -9.69
CA ASN A 130 -3.36 -0.38 -10.83
C ASN A 130 -4.41 0.24 -11.76
N THR A 131 -4.15 1.45 -12.27
CA THR A 131 -5.10 2.17 -13.14
C THR A 131 -4.94 1.85 -14.61
N GLY A 132 -3.82 1.22 -15.01
CA GLY A 132 -3.46 1.17 -16.42
C GLY A 132 -3.32 2.57 -17.00
N THR A 133 -3.60 2.74 -18.31
CA THR A 133 -3.54 4.02 -19.03
C THR A 133 -4.92 4.64 -19.25
N ALA A 134 -5.96 4.17 -18.56
CA ALA A 134 -7.32 4.68 -18.73
C ALA A 134 -7.55 5.98 -17.93
N VAL A 135 -8.12 6.99 -18.58
CA VAL A 135 -8.66 8.21 -17.93
C VAL A 135 -10.15 7.98 -17.68
N GLN A 136 -10.45 7.07 -16.77
CA GLN A 136 -11.84 6.76 -16.40
C GLN A 136 -11.93 6.65 -14.88
N PRO A 137 -13.05 7.08 -14.27
CA PRO A 137 -13.30 6.81 -12.87
C PRO A 137 -13.35 5.29 -12.63
N PHE A 138 -12.60 4.84 -11.66
CA PHE A 138 -12.67 3.48 -11.15
C PHE A 138 -13.28 3.48 -9.76
N GLN A 139 -14.10 2.46 -9.48
CA GLN A 139 -14.72 2.29 -8.18
C GLN A 139 -14.49 0.87 -7.68
N ALA A 140 -13.90 0.73 -6.51
CA ALA A 140 -13.80 -0.52 -5.77
C ALA A 140 -14.76 -0.48 -4.58
N ILE A 141 -15.81 -1.31 -4.63
CA ILE A 141 -16.78 -1.47 -3.55
C ILE A 141 -16.37 -2.69 -2.73
N PHE A 142 -16.22 -2.50 -1.42
CA PHE A 142 -15.92 -3.57 -0.48
C PHE A 142 -17.22 -4.07 0.17
N SER A 143 -17.64 -5.26 -0.22
CA SER A 143 -18.90 -5.85 0.26
C SER A 143 -18.91 -6.12 1.76
N GLY A 144 -20.10 -6.23 2.34
CA GLY A 144 -20.31 -6.54 3.75
C GLY A 144 -19.76 -5.45 4.67
N GLU A 145 -18.93 -5.86 5.62
CA GLU A 145 -18.35 -4.97 6.63
C GLU A 145 -17.25 -4.02 6.08
N GLY A 146 -16.76 -4.26 4.86
CA GLY A 146 -15.62 -3.52 4.30
C GLY A 146 -14.27 -3.93 4.89
N ILE A 147 -13.20 -3.20 4.55
CA ILE A 147 -11.84 -3.46 5.04
C ILE A 147 -11.62 -2.66 6.32
N LEU A 148 -11.27 -3.34 7.42
CA LEU A 148 -11.01 -2.70 8.70
C LEU A 148 -9.61 -2.10 8.74
N ALA A 149 -9.52 -0.80 8.97
CA ALA A 149 -8.32 -0.09 9.41
C ALA A 149 -8.44 0.19 10.92
N GLN A 150 -7.39 -0.10 11.67
CA GLN A 150 -7.37 0.05 13.13
C GLN A 150 -6.87 1.44 13.56
N THR A 151 -5.97 2.04 12.77
CA THR A 151 -5.28 3.29 13.13
C THR A 151 -5.66 4.44 12.20
N GLY A 152 -5.91 4.15 10.93
CA GLY A 152 -6.29 5.15 9.94
C GLY A 152 -6.07 4.63 8.53
N ILE A 153 -6.51 5.41 7.56
CA ILE A 153 -6.31 5.10 6.14
C ILE A 153 -5.38 6.13 5.53
N TYR A 154 -4.18 5.68 5.16
CA TYR A 154 -3.21 6.43 4.39
C TYR A 154 -3.16 5.88 2.96
N VAL A 155 -3.24 6.75 1.96
CA VAL A 155 -3.11 6.36 0.56
C VAL A 155 -1.80 6.89 -0.03
N VAL A 156 -1.13 6.05 -0.81
CA VAL A 156 0.00 6.42 -1.65
C VAL A 156 -0.43 6.25 -3.09
N VAL A 157 -0.26 7.30 -3.89
CA VAL A 157 -0.73 7.31 -5.28
C VAL A 157 0.38 7.66 -6.25
N THR A 158 0.31 7.05 -7.41
CA THR A 158 1.15 7.38 -8.58
C THR A 158 0.23 7.56 -9.78
N ASN A 159 0.37 8.70 -10.48
CA ASN A 159 -0.44 9.03 -11.67
C ASN A 159 -1.97 8.94 -11.44
N ILE A 160 -2.43 9.38 -10.27
CA ILE A 160 -3.83 9.52 -9.90
C ILE A 160 -4.16 11.01 -9.79
N SER A 161 -5.24 11.44 -10.44
CA SER A 161 -5.71 12.83 -10.41
C SER A 161 -6.44 13.15 -9.11
N PHE A 162 -7.26 12.23 -8.63
CA PHE A 162 -7.92 12.32 -7.34
C PHE A 162 -8.36 10.94 -6.84
N GLN A 163 -8.55 10.84 -5.54
CA GLN A 163 -9.20 9.71 -4.90
C GLN A 163 -10.17 10.16 -3.82
N THR A 164 -11.21 9.37 -3.64
CA THR A 164 -12.21 9.54 -2.58
C THR A 164 -12.43 8.19 -1.91
N ILE A 165 -12.44 8.16 -0.59
CA ILE A 165 -12.89 6.98 0.16
C ILE A 165 -14.24 7.25 0.79
N GLN A 166 -15.04 6.19 0.93
CA GLN A 166 -16.21 6.16 1.81
C GLN A 166 -15.94 5.16 2.93
N TYR A 167 -16.23 5.55 4.15
CA TYR A 167 -15.94 4.79 5.35
C TYR A 167 -17.02 4.97 6.42
N GLY A 168 -17.06 4.06 7.40
CA GLY A 168 -17.98 4.10 8.53
C GLY A 168 -17.46 3.28 9.71
#